data_089486bb7c073d9f1fc708599735fa40
#
_entry.id   089486bb7c073d9f1fc708599735fa40
#
_cell.length_a   1.000
_cell.length_b   1.000
_cell.length_c   1.000
_cell.angle_alpha   90.00
_cell.angle_beta   90.00
_cell.angle_gamma   90.00
#
_symmetry.space_group_name_H-M   'P 1'
#
loop_
_entity.id
_entity.type
_entity.pdbx_description
1 polymer ?
#
loop_
_entity_poly.entity_id
_entity_poly.type
_entity_poly.pdbx_seq_one_letter_code
_entity_poly.pdbx_strand_id
1 'polypeptide(L)' 'MTETRTRRLWVAYGPAGAVGSIRTEDGAYIVTMARADAPVGSYESLDVAKNALFSQLKPGTDWPEFREH' A
#
# COMPACT_ATOMS: atom_id res chain seq x y z
N MET A 1 -19.99 -22.22 6.58
CA MET A 1 -18.85 -22.27 5.99
C MET A 1 -18.13 -21.02 6.09
N THR A 2 -17.01 -21.07 6.24
CA THR A 2 -16.27 -19.95 6.35
C THR A 2 -15.66 -19.61 5.14
N GLU A 3 -15.90 -18.44 4.70
CA GLU A 3 -15.28 -18.02 3.62
C GLU A 3 -13.94 -17.63 3.90
N THR A 4 -13.05 -18.10 3.21
CA THR A 4 -11.70 -17.74 3.37
C THR A 4 -11.43 -16.56 2.56
N ARG A 5 -11.37 -15.44 3.20
CA ARG A 5 -11.04 -14.28 2.50
C ARG A 5 -9.61 -14.07 2.64
N THR A 6 -8.92 -14.06 1.58
CA THR A 6 -7.49 -13.81 1.60
C THR A 6 -7.28 -12.34 1.76
N ARG A 7 -6.80 -11.96 2.92
CA ARG A 7 -6.46 -10.58 3.14
C ARG A 7 -4.97 -10.47 3.09
N ARG A 8 -4.49 -9.68 2.19
CA ARG A 8 -3.06 -9.48 2.02
C ARG A 8 -2.71 -8.04 2.36
N LEU A 9 -1.54 -7.87 2.93
CA LEU A 9 -1.08 -6.56 3.34
C LEU A 9 0.38 -6.42 2.95
N TRP A 10 0.71 -5.35 2.29
CA TRP A 10 2.10 -5.01 1.99
C TRP A 10 2.39 -3.70 2.70
N VAL A 11 3.53 -3.65 3.37
CA VAL A 11 3.96 -2.42 4.02
C VAL A 11 5.16 -1.90 3.27
N ALA A 12 5.15 -0.63 2.94
CA ALA A 12 6.23 0.02 2.21
C ALA A 12 7.18 0.65 3.21
N TYR A 13 8.46 0.31 3.11
CA TYR A 13 9.47 0.80 4.04
C TYR A 13 10.46 1.69 3.32
N GLY A 14 10.73 2.83 3.91
CA GLY A 14 11.78 3.74 3.46
C GLY A 14 12.89 3.79 4.48
N PRO A 15 13.83 4.72 4.32
CA PRO A 15 14.98 4.80 5.23
C PRO A 15 14.61 5.06 6.68
N ALA A 16 13.51 5.75 6.90
CA ALA A 16 13.11 6.10 8.25
C ALA A 16 11.99 5.21 8.79
N GLY A 17 11.64 4.15 8.09
CA GLY A 17 10.60 3.25 8.54
C GLY A 17 9.45 3.15 7.55
N ALA A 18 8.31 2.69 8.03
CA ALA A 18 7.15 2.49 7.15
C ALA A 18 6.64 3.82 6.64
N VAL A 19 6.40 3.90 5.33
CA VAL A 19 5.89 5.12 4.71
C VAL A 19 4.44 4.97 4.26
N GLY A 20 3.95 3.74 4.20
CA GLY A 20 2.56 3.51 3.82
C GLY A 20 2.29 2.03 3.73
N SER A 21 1.08 1.70 3.33
CA SER A 21 0.69 0.30 3.20
C SER A 21 -0.33 0.12 2.10
N ILE A 22 -0.42 -1.11 1.61
CA ILE A 22 -1.41 -1.48 0.62
C ILE A 22 -2.09 -2.74 1.14
N ARG A 23 -3.41 -2.72 1.24
CA ARG A 23 -4.14 -3.90 1.67
C ARG A 23 -5.18 -4.26 0.63
N THR A 24 -5.57 -5.53 0.60
CA THR A 24 -6.62 -5.95 -0.32
C THR A 24 -7.97 -5.88 0.38
N GLU A 25 -8.98 -5.50 -0.39
CA GLU A 25 -10.32 -5.46 0.14
C GLU A 25 -11.27 -5.59 -1.04
N ASP A 26 -12.04 -6.67 -1.06
CA ASP A 26 -13.01 -6.90 -2.14
C ASP A 26 -12.43 -6.78 -3.53
N GLY A 27 -11.26 -7.32 -3.71
CA GLY A 27 -10.62 -7.33 -5.02
C GLY A 27 -9.88 -6.06 -5.38
N ALA A 28 -9.87 -5.09 -4.50
CA ALA A 28 -9.17 -3.84 -4.76
C ALA A 28 -7.95 -3.74 -3.86
N TYR A 29 -7.04 -2.88 -4.24
CA TYR A 29 -5.83 -2.62 -3.47
C TYR A 29 -5.92 -1.21 -2.89
N ILE A 30 -6.02 -1.13 -1.59
CA ILE A 30 -6.25 0.14 -0.89
C ILE A 30 -4.92 0.68 -0.39
N VAL A 31 -4.57 1.88 -0.82
CA VAL A 31 -3.32 2.51 -0.43
C VAL A 31 -3.57 3.49 0.70
N THR A 32 -2.80 3.37 1.78
CA THR A 32 -2.89 4.30 2.91
C THR A 32 -1.49 4.74 3.27
N MET A 33 -1.28 6.04 3.39
CA MET A 33 0.02 6.54 3.78
C MET A 33 0.15 6.50 5.30
N ALA A 34 1.39 6.42 5.77
CA ALA A 34 1.65 6.20 7.19
C ALA A 34 1.05 7.24 8.11
N ARG A 35 0.97 8.48 7.65
CA ARG A 35 0.46 9.55 8.50
C ARG A 35 -0.92 10.03 8.10
N ALA A 36 -1.57 9.29 7.21
CA ALA A 36 -2.86 9.73 6.72
C ALA A 36 -3.98 9.14 7.56
N ASP A 37 -5.06 9.89 7.70
CA ASP A 37 -6.23 9.42 8.38
C ASP A 37 -7.16 8.67 7.47
N ALA A 38 -6.96 8.74 6.18
CA ALA A 38 -7.83 8.10 5.22
C ALA A 38 -7.01 7.56 4.06
N PRO A 39 -7.52 6.57 3.33
CA PRO A 39 -6.79 6.00 2.21
C PRO A 39 -6.58 7.02 1.10
N VAL A 40 -5.49 6.83 0.35
CA VAL A 40 -5.25 7.61 -0.84
C VAL A 40 -6.27 7.25 -1.89
N GLY A 41 -6.56 5.94 -2.01
CA GLY A 41 -7.54 5.48 -2.97
C GLY A 41 -7.48 3.97 -3.08
N SER A 42 -8.29 3.42 -3.97
CA SER A 42 -8.28 2.00 -4.23
C SER A 42 -7.98 1.79 -5.71
N TYR A 43 -7.26 0.71 -6.00
CA TYR A 43 -6.75 0.48 -7.34
C TYR A 43 -6.98 -0.96 -7.75
N GLU A 44 -6.96 -1.23 -9.06
CA GLU A 44 -7.29 -2.54 -9.57
C GLU A 44 -6.16 -3.52 -9.51
N SER A 45 -4.94 -3.06 -9.41
CA SER A 45 -3.80 -3.97 -9.38
C SER A 45 -2.77 -3.50 -8.38
N LEU A 46 -1.94 -4.44 -7.97
CA LEU A 46 -0.89 -4.14 -7.01
C LEU A 46 0.13 -3.19 -7.61
N ASP A 47 0.46 -3.36 -8.88
CA ASP A 47 1.43 -2.48 -9.52
C ASP A 47 0.95 -1.04 -9.55
N VAL A 48 -0.31 -0.84 -9.88
CA VAL A 48 -0.86 0.50 -9.89
C VAL A 48 -0.87 1.08 -8.49
N ALA A 49 -1.23 0.25 -7.50
CA ALA A 49 -1.25 0.70 -6.11
C ALA A 49 0.14 1.09 -5.64
N LYS A 50 1.16 0.31 -6.00
CA LYS A 50 2.53 0.64 -5.62
C LYS A 50 2.97 1.97 -6.22
N ASN A 51 2.62 2.20 -7.48
CA ASN A 51 2.96 3.45 -8.12
C ASN A 51 2.22 4.61 -7.49
N ALA A 52 0.96 4.40 -7.11
CA ALA A 52 0.20 5.45 -6.45
C ALA A 52 0.80 5.80 -5.10
N LEU A 53 1.24 4.79 -4.35
CA LEU A 53 1.88 5.03 -3.06
C LEU A 53 3.16 5.81 -3.26
N PHE A 54 3.98 5.38 -4.24
CA PHE A 54 5.24 6.04 -4.49
C PHE A 54 5.04 7.51 -4.88
N SER A 55 3.97 7.79 -5.63
CA SER A 55 3.73 9.16 -6.07
C SER A 55 3.37 10.10 -4.92
N GLN A 56 3.00 9.54 -3.76
CA GLN A 56 2.72 10.37 -2.60
C GLN A 56 3.98 10.72 -1.82
N LEU A 57 5.11 10.12 -2.16
CA LEU A 57 6.35 10.38 -1.45
C LEU A 57 7.00 11.63 -2.03
N LYS A 58 7.94 12.20 -1.29
CA LYS A 58 8.61 13.40 -1.76
C LYS A 58 9.38 13.14 -3.03
N PRO A 59 9.44 14.11 -3.92
CA PRO A 59 10.23 13.97 -5.15
C PRO A 59 11.67 13.61 -4.80
N GLY A 60 12.25 12.70 -5.56
CA GLY A 60 13.62 12.27 -5.32
C GLY A 60 13.76 11.13 -4.34
N THR A 61 12.64 10.68 -3.74
CA THR A 61 12.67 9.55 -2.83
C THR A 61 12.87 8.28 -3.63
N ASP A 62 13.71 7.38 -3.10
CA ASP A 62 13.90 6.10 -3.76
C ASP A 62 12.65 5.25 -3.62
N TRP A 63 12.52 4.26 -4.50
CA TRP A 63 11.41 3.33 -4.46
C TRP A 63 11.43 2.59 -3.13
N PRO A 64 10.33 2.58 -2.39
CA PRO A 64 10.33 1.92 -1.08
C PRO A 64 10.36 0.41 -1.22
N GLU A 65 10.73 -0.25 -0.13
CA GLU A 65 10.73 -1.70 -0.12
C GLU A 65 9.36 -2.17 0.34
N PHE A 66 8.68 -2.96 -0.49
CA PHE A 66 7.38 -3.49 -0.13
C PHE A 66 7.55 -4.89 0.42
N ARG A 67 7.03 -5.11 1.62
CA ARG A 67 7.08 -6.42 2.24
C ARG A 67 5.68 -6.89 2.53
N GLU A 68 5.39 -8.11 2.13
CA GLU A 68 4.07 -8.66 2.39
C GLU A 68 4.01 -9.24 3.79
N HIS A 69 2.94 -8.96 4.48
CA HIS A 69 2.75 -9.43 5.84
C HIS A 69 1.59 -10.40 5.95
#